data_dd4233564010350f5247c791c6d5d791
#
_entry.id   dd4233564010350f5247c791c6d5d791
#
_cell.length_a   1.000
_cell.length_b   1.000
_cell.length_c   1.000
_cell.angle_alpha   90.00
_cell.angle_beta   90.00
_cell.angle_gamma   90.00
#
_symmetry.space_group_name_H-M   'P 1'
#
loop_
_entity.id
_entity.type
_entity.pdbx_description
1 polymer ?
#
loop_
_entity_poly.entity_id
_entity_poly.type
_entity_poly.pdbx_seq_one_letter_code
_entity_poly.pdbx_strand_id
1 'polypeptide(L)'
;MVCEATSGYICNLEIYYAQGKSITATILSVLSQYLNLWHDVYMDNYYNSVKVAEEILNHKTNICGIIRANREVPNCLKSATLKNKSMEFRRKGKILVQKWNSAKKLITMISTIHSADMVECVSKRKKKSMKPICIREYNKFMKGVDHVDQYLSYYSILRKTKKWTKKTVLYLINCALLNAYLICIKNSENPIRFKQFLLNLTLTWINKKEEEQQSRLTAQCNKRLPRYDPPDRLTTDMRKHSITCISGNGRIQNP
;
A
#
# COMPACT_ATOMS: atom_id res chain seq x y z
N MET A 1 6.47 3.47 -0.86
CA MET A 1 5.22 3.12 -1.56
C MET A 1 4.88 4.21 -2.56
N VAL A 2 4.41 3.82 -3.74
CA VAL A 2 3.87 4.69 -4.79
C VAL A 2 2.41 4.32 -5.03
N CYS A 3 1.53 5.31 -5.06
CA CYS A 3 0.10 5.14 -5.27
C CYS A 3 -0.38 6.03 -6.40
N GLU A 4 -1.39 5.58 -7.11
CA GLU A 4 -2.13 6.44 -8.03
C GLU A 4 -2.86 7.53 -7.22
N ALA A 5 -2.69 8.79 -7.65
CA ALA A 5 -3.04 9.96 -6.83
C ALA A 5 -4.54 10.16 -6.59
N THR A 6 -5.39 9.64 -7.49
CA THR A 6 -6.85 9.83 -7.42
C THR A 6 -7.55 8.71 -6.70
N SER A 7 -7.21 7.46 -6.98
CA SER A 7 -7.84 6.28 -6.40
C SER A 7 -7.16 5.78 -5.12
N GLY A 8 -5.86 6.05 -4.98
CA GLY A 8 -5.03 5.43 -3.95
C GLY A 8 -4.58 4.00 -4.29
N TYR A 9 -4.76 3.55 -5.56
CA TYR A 9 -4.26 2.24 -5.98
C TYR A 9 -2.75 2.14 -5.77
N ILE A 10 -2.30 1.11 -5.07
CA ILE A 10 -0.89 0.90 -4.75
C ILE A 10 -0.20 0.33 -5.99
N CYS A 11 0.61 1.16 -6.65
CA CYS A 11 1.32 0.81 -7.86
C CYS A 11 2.60 0.01 -7.58
N ASN A 12 3.35 0.42 -6.54
CA ASN A 12 4.57 -0.26 -6.11
C ASN A 12 4.88 0.08 -4.65
N LEU A 13 5.60 -0.81 -3.99
CA LEU A 13 6.09 -0.59 -2.64
C LEU A 13 7.43 -1.30 -2.40
N GLU A 14 8.25 -0.74 -1.55
CA GLU A 14 9.50 -1.33 -1.08
C GLU A 14 9.51 -1.36 0.44
N ILE A 15 9.91 -2.49 1.01
CA ILE A 15 10.02 -2.64 2.47
C ILE A 15 11.38 -2.10 2.90
N TYR A 16 11.36 -1.13 3.79
CA TYR A 16 12.58 -0.59 4.39
C TYR A 16 13.10 -1.51 5.50
N TYR A 17 14.32 -1.99 5.33
CA TYR A 17 15.00 -2.89 6.27
C TYR A 17 16.38 -2.36 6.73
N ALA A 18 16.52 -1.04 6.75
CA ALA A 18 17.68 -0.30 7.28
C ALA A 18 19.04 -0.57 6.58
N GLN A 19 19.05 -1.07 5.36
CA GLN A 19 20.29 -1.25 4.57
C GLN A 19 20.67 0.02 3.78
N GLY A 20 20.96 1.13 4.43
CA GLY A 20 21.75 2.23 3.89
C GLY A 20 21.51 2.73 2.46
N LYS A 21 20.40 2.40 1.77
CA LYS A 21 20.08 2.94 0.46
C LYS A 21 19.96 4.46 0.52
N SER A 22 20.53 5.16 -0.45
CA SER A 22 20.28 6.60 -0.59
C SER A 22 18.81 6.88 -0.92
N ILE A 23 18.34 8.08 -0.56
CA ILE A 23 16.97 8.52 -0.88
C ILE A 23 16.71 8.42 -2.39
N THR A 24 17.66 8.86 -3.22
CA THR A 24 17.54 8.79 -4.68
C THR A 24 17.42 7.34 -5.17
N ALA A 25 18.26 6.43 -4.66
CA ALA A 25 18.18 5.02 -5.02
C ALA A 25 16.85 4.38 -4.63
N THR A 26 16.30 4.75 -3.45
CA THR A 26 14.98 4.29 -3.01
C THR A 26 13.87 4.78 -3.93
N ILE A 27 13.91 6.06 -4.33
CA ILE A 27 12.91 6.64 -5.24
C ILE A 27 12.98 5.95 -6.61
N LEU A 28 14.17 5.79 -7.18
CA LEU A 28 14.36 5.13 -8.49
C LEU A 28 13.92 3.67 -8.45
N SER A 29 14.21 2.95 -7.36
CA SER A 29 13.76 1.57 -7.16
C SER A 29 12.24 1.45 -7.15
N VAL A 30 11.57 2.31 -6.38
CA VAL A 30 10.10 2.28 -6.26
C VAL A 30 9.41 2.76 -7.52
N LEU A 31 10.02 3.69 -8.29
CA LEU A 31 9.51 4.21 -9.55
C LEU A 31 9.96 3.41 -10.78
N SER A 32 10.75 2.34 -10.64
CA SER A 32 11.45 1.67 -11.75
C SER A 32 10.58 1.34 -12.96
N GLN A 33 9.34 0.91 -12.74
CA GLN A 33 8.38 0.56 -13.80
C GLN A 33 7.70 1.79 -14.45
N TYR A 34 7.84 2.97 -13.86
CA TYR A 34 7.17 4.21 -14.25
C TYR A 34 8.14 5.28 -14.75
N LEU A 35 9.44 4.99 -14.75
CA LEU A 35 10.46 5.87 -15.29
C LEU A 35 10.38 5.93 -16.82
N ASN A 36 10.86 7.03 -17.41
CA ASN A 36 10.90 7.29 -18.85
C ASN A 36 9.54 7.43 -19.55
N LEU A 37 8.46 7.59 -18.81
CA LEU A 37 7.09 7.71 -19.30
C LEU A 37 6.46 9.08 -19.06
N TRP A 38 7.25 10.07 -18.62
CA TRP A 38 6.80 11.44 -18.31
C TRP A 38 5.68 11.51 -17.27
N HIS A 39 5.63 10.55 -16.35
CA HIS A 39 4.70 10.62 -15.21
C HIS A 39 5.02 11.80 -14.30
N ASP A 40 3.97 12.36 -13.69
CA ASP A 40 4.05 13.41 -12.68
C ASP A 40 4.01 12.78 -11.29
N VAL A 41 5.08 12.93 -10.52
CA VAL A 41 5.23 12.34 -9.19
C VAL A 41 5.14 13.42 -8.12
N TYR A 42 4.20 13.28 -7.21
CA TYR A 42 4.01 14.17 -6.06
C TYR A 42 4.63 13.54 -4.82
N MET A 43 5.63 14.20 -4.24
CA MET A 43 6.41 13.65 -3.12
C MET A 43 6.39 14.56 -1.91
N ASP A 44 6.47 13.96 -0.71
CA ASP A 44 6.63 14.71 0.54
C ASP A 44 8.01 15.33 0.67
N ASN A 45 8.13 16.26 1.62
CA ASN A 45 9.33 17.05 1.87
C ASN A 45 10.57 16.23 2.25
N TYR A 46 10.41 14.98 2.69
CA TYR A 46 11.50 14.08 3.02
C TYR A 46 12.31 13.67 1.79
N TYR A 47 11.63 13.45 0.67
CA TYR A 47 12.22 12.91 -0.55
C TYR A 47 12.78 13.99 -1.49
N ASN A 48 12.24 15.22 -1.41
CA ASN A 48 12.58 16.27 -2.36
C ASN A 48 13.93 16.94 -2.10
N SER A 49 14.76 17.05 -3.14
CA SER A 49 15.94 17.89 -3.23
C SER A 49 16.17 18.31 -4.68
N VAL A 50 17.03 19.31 -4.91
CA VAL A 50 17.37 19.74 -6.29
C VAL A 50 18.07 18.61 -7.05
N LYS A 51 19.00 17.88 -6.40
CA LYS A 51 19.67 16.71 -7.00
C LYS A 51 18.70 15.61 -7.38
N VAL A 52 17.74 15.28 -6.52
CA VAL A 52 16.69 14.30 -6.83
C VAL A 52 15.87 14.76 -8.02
N ALA A 53 15.53 16.06 -8.10
CA ALA A 53 14.79 16.60 -9.24
C ALA A 53 15.55 16.46 -10.56
N GLU A 54 16.86 16.76 -10.56
CA GLU A 54 17.74 16.59 -11.73
C GLU A 54 17.79 15.13 -12.17
N GLU A 55 18.03 14.21 -11.23
CA GLU A 55 18.14 12.77 -11.51
C GLU A 55 16.84 12.19 -12.07
N ILE A 56 15.70 12.47 -11.44
CA ILE A 56 14.41 11.96 -11.91
C ILE A 56 14.03 12.57 -13.27
N LEU A 57 14.39 13.83 -13.51
CA LEU A 57 14.14 14.47 -14.80
C LEU A 57 14.98 13.84 -15.92
N ASN A 58 16.22 13.39 -15.64
CA ASN A 58 17.05 12.62 -16.57
C ASN A 58 16.35 11.31 -16.98
N HIS A 59 15.58 10.72 -16.08
CA HIS A 59 14.71 9.57 -16.35
C HIS A 59 13.33 9.95 -16.90
N LYS A 60 13.20 11.10 -17.56
CA LYS A 60 11.95 11.56 -18.19
C LYS A 60 10.73 11.42 -17.28
N THR A 61 10.89 11.77 -16.02
CA THR A 61 9.82 11.73 -15.01
C THR A 61 9.80 13.07 -14.29
N ASN A 62 8.64 13.60 -14.07
CA ASN A 62 8.47 14.90 -13.45
C ASN A 62 8.24 14.78 -11.94
N ILE A 63 8.58 15.84 -11.19
CA ILE A 63 8.29 15.91 -9.76
C ILE A 63 7.60 17.21 -9.37
N CYS A 64 6.81 17.12 -8.30
CA CYS A 64 6.27 18.26 -7.60
C CYS A 64 6.17 17.96 -6.10
N GLY A 65 6.66 18.88 -5.25
CA GLY A 65 6.51 18.69 -3.82
C GLY A 65 7.12 19.80 -2.98
N ILE A 66 6.96 19.69 -1.67
CA ILE A 66 7.57 20.59 -0.71
C ILE A 66 9.06 20.25 -0.59
N ILE A 67 9.93 21.24 -0.52
CA ILE A 67 11.38 21.07 -0.31
C ILE A 67 11.79 21.75 0.99
N ARG A 68 12.67 21.08 1.76
CA ARG A 68 13.26 21.66 2.98
C ARG A 68 14.38 22.63 2.63
N ALA A 69 14.57 23.69 3.42
CA ALA A 69 15.58 24.71 3.18
C ALA A 69 17.02 24.16 3.10
N ASN A 70 17.31 23.05 3.80
CA ASN A 70 18.63 22.39 3.78
C ASN A 70 18.85 21.43 2.59
N ARG A 71 17.91 21.33 1.64
CA ARG A 71 17.95 20.44 0.49
C ARG A 71 18.32 21.20 -0.81
N GLU A 72 19.43 21.92 -0.79
CA GLU A 72 20.01 22.62 -1.97
C GLU A 72 19.12 23.73 -2.54
N VAL A 73 18.26 24.31 -1.71
CA VAL A 73 17.49 25.51 -2.09
C VAL A 73 18.46 26.66 -2.32
N PRO A 74 18.34 27.47 -3.40
CA PRO A 74 19.19 28.63 -3.67
C PRO A 74 19.23 29.59 -2.46
N ASN A 75 20.45 30.08 -2.13
CA ASN A 75 20.64 30.95 -0.95
C ASN A 75 19.80 32.23 -1.02
N CYS A 76 19.62 32.80 -2.20
CA CYS A 76 18.75 33.98 -2.41
C CYS A 76 17.30 33.71 -1.99
N LEU A 77 16.77 32.49 -2.21
CA LEU A 77 15.42 32.12 -1.75
C LEU A 77 15.40 31.78 -0.25
N LYS A 78 16.49 31.22 0.30
CA LYS A 78 16.54 30.97 1.74
C LYS A 78 16.43 32.25 2.55
N SER A 79 17.23 33.26 2.19
CA SER A 79 17.27 34.58 2.88
C SER A 79 16.12 35.51 2.51
N ALA A 80 15.35 35.21 1.45
CA ALA A 80 14.27 36.09 1.01
C ALA A 80 13.19 36.28 2.09
N THR A 81 12.94 37.54 2.43
CA THR A 81 11.84 37.98 3.30
C THR A 81 10.65 38.35 2.45
N LEU A 82 9.59 37.54 2.51
CA LEU A 82 8.42 37.71 1.67
C LEU A 82 7.26 38.42 2.42
N LYS A 83 6.67 39.40 1.76
CA LYS A 83 5.41 40.00 2.20
C LYS A 83 4.30 38.93 2.19
N ASN A 84 3.23 39.17 2.96
CA ASN A 84 2.08 38.26 2.98
C ASN A 84 1.51 38.06 1.58
N LYS A 85 1.25 36.80 1.22
CA LYS A 85 0.70 36.38 -0.08
C LYS A 85 1.62 36.68 -1.29
N SER A 86 2.90 37.02 -1.05
CA SER A 86 3.88 37.17 -2.12
C SER A 86 4.64 35.87 -2.37
N MET A 87 5.23 35.78 -3.55
CA MET A 87 6.00 34.63 -4.01
C MET A 87 7.29 35.11 -4.66
N GLU A 88 8.36 34.37 -4.43
CA GLU A 88 9.64 34.51 -5.13
C GLU A 88 10.08 33.14 -5.66
N PHE A 89 10.71 33.11 -6.82
CA PHE A 89 11.13 31.87 -7.45
C PHE A 89 12.51 31.98 -8.12
N ARG A 90 13.11 30.83 -8.35
CA ARG A 90 14.29 30.65 -9.20
C ARG A 90 14.06 29.44 -10.08
N ARG A 91 14.61 29.47 -11.29
CA ARG A 91 14.48 28.39 -12.26
C ARG A 91 15.83 28.04 -12.87
N LYS A 92 16.09 26.72 -13.01
CA LYS A 92 17.21 26.15 -13.76
C LYS A 92 16.64 25.13 -14.74
N GLY A 93 16.59 25.50 -16.02
CA GLY A 93 15.92 24.68 -17.03
C GLY A 93 14.45 24.41 -16.68
N LYS A 94 14.08 23.14 -16.56
CA LYS A 94 12.71 22.72 -16.15
C LYS A 94 12.48 22.80 -14.63
N ILE A 95 13.54 22.87 -13.82
CA ILE A 95 13.42 22.84 -12.37
C ILE A 95 13.07 24.23 -11.86
N LEU A 96 11.90 24.34 -11.26
CA LEU A 96 11.40 25.52 -10.57
C LEU A 96 11.51 25.30 -9.05
N VAL A 97 12.17 26.22 -8.36
CA VAL A 97 12.10 26.30 -6.89
C VAL A 97 11.45 27.63 -6.54
N GLN A 98 10.37 27.59 -5.76
CA GLN A 98 9.64 28.79 -5.38
C GLN A 98 9.32 28.81 -3.89
N LYS A 99 9.36 29.98 -3.32
CA LYS A 99 9.01 30.28 -1.92
C LYS A 99 7.77 31.16 -1.91
N TRP A 100 6.76 30.76 -1.17
CA TRP A 100 5.50 31.46 -1.07
C TRP A 100 5.12 31.67 0.39
N ASN A 101 4.68 32.89 0.70
CA ASN A 101 4.17 33.23 2.04
C ASN A 101 2.63 33.19 2.03
N SER A 102 2.07 32.16 2.71
CA SER A 102 0.60 32.00 2.82
C SER A 102 -0.06 32.94 3.85
N ALA A 103 0.66 33.90 4.41
CA ALA A 103 0.29 34.69 5.57
C ALA A 103 0.28 33.92 6.91
N LYS A 104 0.24 32.58 6.89
CA LYS A 104 0.32 31.72 8.08
C LYS A 104 1.67 31.05 8.20
N LYS A 105 2.25 30.63 7.08
CA LYS A 105 3.58 29.96 7.02
C LYS A 105 4.22 30.17 5.65
N LEU A 106 5.55 30.13 5.65
CA LEU A 106 6.37 30.06 4.45
C LEU A 106 6.42 28.63 3.93
N ILE A 107 6.17 28.47 2.65
CA ILE A 107 6.20 27.16 1.98
C ILE A 107 7.19 27.27 0.80
N THR A 108 8.17 26.35 0.77
CA THR A 108 9.10 26.24 -0.35
C THR A 108 8.74 24.99 -1.13
N MET A 109 8.54 25.16 -2.44
CA MET A 109 8.16 24.09 -3.38
C MET A 109 9.23 23.89 -4.43
N ILE A 110 9.36 22.65 -4.88
CA ILE A 110 10.12 22.29 -6.08
C ILE A 110 9.14 21.65 -7.09
N SER A 111 9.28 22.00 -8.36
CA SER A 111 8.47 21.42 -9.43
C SER A 111 9.23 21.43 -10.75
N THR A 112 9.10 20.36 -11.52
CA THR A 112 9.56 20.28 -12.92
C THR A 112 8.40 20.37 -13.91
N ILE A 113 7.16 20.44 -13.39
CA ILE A 113 5.89 20.41 -14.15
C ILE A 113 5.39 21.83 -14.42
N HIS A 114 5.39 22.67 -13.38
CA HIS A 114 4.60 23.90 -13.35
C HIS A 114 5.43 25.14 -13.70
N SER A 115 4.73 26.16 -14.16
CA SER A 115 5.21 27.55 -14.20
C SER A 115 5.08 28.24 -12.84
N ALA A 116 5.73 29.42 -12.72
CA ALA A 116 5.65 30.23 -11.51
C ALA A 116 4.41 31.16 -11.53
N ASP A 117 3.24 30.61 -11.87
CA ASP A 117 2.02 31.39 -11.99
C ASP A 117 1.15 31.30 -10.74
N MET A 118 0.36 32.34 -10.52
CA MET A 118 -0.64 32.40 -9.47
C MET A 118 -2.02 32.14 -10.04
N VAL A 119 -2.79 31.29 -9.39
CA VAL A 119 -4.15 30.93 -9.79
C VAL A 119 -5.16 31.24 -8.69
N GLU A 120 -6.37 31.63 -9.10
CA GLU A 120 -7.46 31.82 -8.16
C GLU A 120 -7.96 30.47 -7.65
N CYS A 121 -8.01 30.33 -6.33
CA CYS A 121 -8.54 29.15 -5.65
C CYS A 121 -9.73 29.54 -4.80
N VAL A 122 -10.84 28.83 -4.99
CA VAL A 122 -12.04 28.98 -4.17
C VAL A 122 -12.03 27.92 -3.07
N SER A 123 -12.08 28.36 -1.82
CA SER A 123 -12.16 27.43 -0.66
C SER A 123 -13.57 26.81 -0.55
N LYS A 124 -13.72 25.72 0.21
CA LYS A 124 -15.03 25.14 0.54
C LYS A 124 -16.02 26.15 1.13
N ARG A 125 -15.52 27.20 1.79
CA ARG A 125 -16.32 28.32 2.33
C ARG A 125 -16.51 29.46 1.32
N LYS A 126 -16.38 29.21 0.01
CA LYS A 126 -16.51 30.18 -1.08
C LYS A 126 -15.57 31.39 -1.01
N LYS A 127 -14.53 31.38 -0.17
CA LYS A 127 -13.54 32.44 -0.10
C LYS A 127 -12.51 32.28 -1.21
N LYS A 128 -12.36 33.31 -2.03
CA LYS A 128 -11.36 33.39 -3.12
C LYS A 128 -9.99 33.73 -2.57
N SER A 129 -8.95 33.10 -3.09
CA SER A 129 -7.56 33.37 -2.73
C SER A 129 -6.61 33.02 -3.86
N MET A 130 -5.60 33.85 -4.11
CA MET A 130 -4.54 33.55 -5.07
C MET A 130 -3.53 32.60 -4.44
N LYS A 131 -3.15 31.54 -5.15
CA LYS A 131 -2.13 30.59 -4.75
C LYS A 131 -1.25 30.21 -5.95
N PRO A 132 0.04 29.88 -5.72
CA PRO A 132 0.84 29.28 -6.77
C PRO A 132 0.23 27.99 -7.33
N ILE A 133 0.29 27.82 -8.65
CA ILE A 133 -0.30 26.66 -9.34
C ILE A 133 0.27 25.33 -8.80
N CYS A 134 1.57 25.26 -8.53
CA CYS A 134 2.21 24.05 -8.00
C CYS A 134 1.67 23.65 -6.62
N ILE A 135 1.29 24.64 -5.76
CA ILE A 135 0.70 24.35 -4.44
C ILE A 135 -0.72 23.85 -4.59
N ARG A 136 -1.49 24.40 -5.53
CA ARG A 136 -2.85 23.93 -5.81
C ARG A 136 -2.82 22.48 -6.27
N GLU A 137 -1.99 22.14 -7.25
CA GLU A 137 -1.90 20.80 -7.81
C GLU A 137 -1.30 19.81 -6.79
N TYR A 138 -0.26 20.22 -6.07
CA TYR A 138 0.29 19.42 -4.98
C TYR A 138 -0.78 19.03 -3.95
N ASN A 139 -1.57 20.01 -3.46
CA ASN A 139 -2.65 19.74 -2.49
C ASN A 139 -3.76 18.83 -3.05
N LYS A 140 -3.93 18.80 -4.36
CA LYS A 140 -4.91 17.94 -5.04
C LYS A 140 -4.43 16.49 -5.09
N PHE A 141 -3.15 16.27 -5.41
CA PHE A 141 -2.63 14.94 -5.76
C PHE A 141 -1.77 14.28 -4.69
N MET A 142 -1.30 15.00 -3.67
CA MET A 142 -0.39 14.45 -2.64
C MET A 142 -1.03 13.41 -1.70
N LYS A 143 -2.34 13.25 -1.72
CA LYS A 143 -3.07 12.48 -0.71
C LYS A 143 -3.20 10.98 -1.01
N GLY A 144 -2.66 10.49 -2.11
CA GLY A 144 -2.81 9.08 -2.50
C GLY A 144 -2.34 8.12 -1.40
N VAL A 145 -1.13 8.31 -0.89
CA VAL A 145 -0.56 7.47 0.19
C VAL A 145 -1.33 7.64 1.50
N ASP A 146 -1.71 8.88 1.88
CA ASP A 146 -2.48 9.14 3.09
C ASP A 146 -3.84 8.40 3.09
N HIS A 147 -4.51 8.34 1.92
CA HIS A 147 -5.74 7.58 1.77
C HIS A 147 -5.52 6.08 1.95
N VAL A 148 -4.45 5.54 1.38
CA VAL A 148 -4.07 4.13 1.57
C VAL A 148 -3.84 3.83 3.05
N ASP A 149 -3.01 4.63 3.73
CA ASP A 149 -2.71 4.45 5.14
C ASP A 149 -3.97 4.53 6.01
N GLN A 150 -4.90 5.40 5.66
CA GLN A 150 -6.20 5.51 6.31
C GLN A 150 -7.04 4.23 6.16
N TYR A 151 -7.16 3.68 4.94
CA TYR A 151 -7.87 2.42 4.71
C TYR A 151 -7.21 1.25 5.43
N LEU A 152 -5.89 1.13 5.35
CA LEU A 152 -5.13 0.06 5.99
C LEU A 152 -5.20 0.12 7.52
N SER A 153 -5.30 1.32 8.10
CA SER A 153 -5.43 1.50 9.56
C SER A 153 -6.81 1.14 10.08
N TYR A 154 -7.88 1.54 9.38
CA TYR A 154 -9.26 1.30 9.83
C TYR A 154 -9.67 -0.18 9.75
N TYR A 155 -9.17 -0.92 8.77
CA TYR A 155 -9.54 -2.32 8.53
C TYR A 155 -8.31 -3.22 8.54
N SER A 156 -7.41 -2.98 9.48
CA SER A 156 -6.17 -3.71 9.58
C SER A 156 -6.38 -5.16 9.95
N ILE A 157 -5.84 -6.07 9.15
CA ILE A 157 -5.72 -7.50 9.47
C ILE A 157 -4.48 -7.81 10.32
N LEU A 158 -3.68 -6.78 10.65
CA LEU A 158 -2.47 -6.92 11.44
C LEU A 158 -2.82 -7.39 12.86
N ARG A 159 -2.15 -8.47 13.28
CA ARG A 159 -2.27 -9.00 14.63
C ARG A 159 -1.03 -8.69 15.45
N LYS A 160 -1.20 -8.57 16.77
CA LYS A 160 -0.09 -8.40 17.70
C LYS A 160 0.85 -9.60 17.60
N THR A 161 2.08 -9.39 17.10
CA THR A 161 3.10 -10.42 16.92
C THR A 161 4.49 -9.83 17.12
N LYS A 162 5.39 -10.63 17.71
CA LYS A 162 6.82 -10.27 17.85
C LYS A 162 7.60 -10.50 16.55
N LYS A 163 7.11 -11.37 15.64
CA LYS A 163 7.79 -11.71 14.38
C LYS A 163 7.51 -10.64 13.32
N TRP A 164 8.51 -9.85 12.98
CA TRP A 164 8.39 -8.77 11.98
C TRP A 164 8.00 -9.30 10.59
N THR A 165 8.48 -10.49 10.20
CA THR A 165 8.13 -11.14 8.93
C THR A 165 6.63 -11.38 8.81
N LYS A 166 5.96 -11.83 9.90
CA LYS A 166 4.50 -11.99 9.91
C LYS A 166 3.77 -10.66 9.74
N LYS A 167 4.27 -9.58 10.37
CA LYS A 167 3.70 -8.24 10.18
C LYS A 167 3.80 -7.81 8.72
N THR A 168 4.95 -8.02 8.11
CA THR A 168 5.19 -7.68 6.70
C THR A 168 4.26 -8.43 5.76
N VAL A 169 4.15 -9.76 5.92
CA VAL A 169 3.24 -10.57 5.09
C VAL A 169 1.79 -10.12 5.25
N LEU A 170 1.31 -9.94 6.47
CA LEU A 170 -0.05 -9.46 6.73
C LEU A 170 -0.28 -8.05 6.16
N TYR A 171 0.72 -7.17 6.22
CA TYR A 171 0.65 -5.84 5.62
C TYR A 171 0.52 -5.93 4.09
N LEU A 172 1.33 -6.77 3.43
CA LEU A 172 1.25 -6.99 1.98
C LEU A 172 -0.10 -7.56 1.55
N ILE A 173 -0.63 -8.53 2.32
CA ILE A 173 -1.98 -9.06 2.08
C ILE A 173 -3.03 -7.93 2.20
N ASN A 174 -2.92 -7.09 3.23
CA ASN A 174 -3.85 -5.97 3.41
C ASN A 174 -3.77 -4.96 2.25
N CYS A 175 -2.57 -4.67 1.73
CA CYS A 175 -2.36 -3.86 0.54
C CYS A 175 -3.02 -4.50 -0.70
N ALA A 176 -2.86 -5.81 -0.90
CA ALA A 176 -3.48 -6.53 -2.00
C ALA A 176 -5.02 -6.52 -1.91
N LEU A 177 -5.59 -6.69 -0.72
CA LEU A 177 -7.03 -6.60 -0.48
C LEU A 177 -7.57 -5.21 -0.80
N LEU A 178 -6.83 -4.15 -0.44
CA LEU A 178 -7.20 -2.79 -0.79
C LEU A 178 -7.18 -2.57 -2.31
N ASN A 179 -6.13 -3.02 -3.00
CA ASN A 179 -6.06 -2.93 -4.45
C ASN A 179 -7.20 -3.70 -5.14
N ALA A 180 -7.52 -4.92 -4.68
CA ALA A 180 -8.65 -5.69 -5.19
C ALA A 180 -9.98 -4.95 -5.00
N TYR A 181 -10.18 -4.34 -3.82
CA TYR A 181 -11.34 -3.51 -3.56
C TYR A 181 -11.45 -2.32 -4.51
N LEU A 182 -10.35 -1.57 -4.72
CA LEU A 182 -10.33 -0.40 -5.60
C LEU A 182 -10.66 -0.77 -7.05
N ILE A 183 -10.17 -1.91 -7.53
CA ILE A 183 -10.54 -2.45 -8.86
C ILE A 183 -12.03 -2.84 -8.89
N CYS A 184 -12.50 -3.52 -7.85
CA CYS A 184 -13.90 -3.95 -7.76
C CYS A 184 -14.86 -2.76 -7.83
N ILE A 185 -14.64 -1.70 -7.05
CA ILE A 185 -15.52 -0.52 -7.05
C ILE A 185 -15.44 0.26 -8.37
N LYS A 186 -14.28 0.28 -9.03
CA LYS A 186 -14.11 0.97 -10.31
C LYS A 186 -14.90 0.29 -11.44
N ASN A 187 -15.06 -1.02 -11.37
CA ASN A 187 -15.74 -1.84 -12.38
C ASN A 187 -17.19 -2.18 -12.00
N SER A 188 -17.68 -1.70 -10.84
CA SER A 188 -19.02 -2.01 -10.35
C SER A 188 -19.97 -0.85 -10.56
N GLU A 189 -21.17 -1.12 -11.05
CA GLU A 189 -22.26 -0.14 -11.13
C GLU A 189 -22.76 0.26 -9.72
N ASN A 190 -22.70 -0.66 -8.76
CA ASN A 190 -23.13 -0.46 -7.38
C ASN A 190 -21.95 -0.63 -6.41
N PRO A 191 -21.16 0.42 -6.16
CA PRO A 191 -19.98 0.32 -5.31
C PRO A 191 -20.35 0.05 -3.85
N ILE A 192 -19.79 -1.01 -3.28
CA ILE A 192 -19.95 -1.38 -1.88
C ILE A 192 -18.88 -0.73 -1.00
N ARG A 193 -19.11 -0.64 0.30
CA ARG A 193 -18.11 -0.14 1.26
C ARG A 193 -17.00 -1.18 1.46
N PHE A 194 -15.77 -0.74 1.76
CA PHE A 194 -14.61 -1.62 1.98
C PHE A 194 -14.88 -2.69 3.05
N LYS A 195 -15.54 -2.32 4.17
CA LYS A 195 -15.96 -3.29 5.19
C LYS A 195 -16.82 -4.42 4.61
N GLN A 196 -17.81 -4.07 3.79
CA GLN A 196 -18.70 -5.07 3.19
C GLN A 196 -17.97 -5.96 2.20
N PHE A 197 -17.05 -5.38 1.40
CA PHE A 197 -16.17 -6.14 0.51
C PHE A 197 -15.36 -7.18 1.28
N LEU A 198 -14.72 -6.81 2.39
CA LEU A 198 -13.95 -7.73 3.23
C LEU A 198 -14.82 -8.83 3.83
N LEU A 199 -16.03 -8.51 4.31
CA LEU A 199 -16.97 -9.50 4.84
C LEU A 199 -17.39 -10.49 3.76
N ASN A 200 -17.79 -10.03 2.59
CA ASN A 200 -18.20 -10.89 1.48
C ASN A 200 -17.05 -11.82 1.06
N LEU A 201 -15.83 -11.28 0.94
CA LEU A 201 -14.65 -12.06 0.59
C LEU A 201 -14.36 -13.15 1.66
N THR A 202 -14.46 -12.81 2.94
CA THR A 202 -14.23 -13.74 4.03
C THR A 202 -15.27 -14.89 4.01
N LEU A 203 -16.53 -14.57 3.81
CA LEU A 203 -17.61 -15.57 3.71
C LEU A 203 -17.37 -16.50 2.51
N THR A 204 -17.01 -15.94 1.35
CA THR A 204 -16.71 -16.75 0.16
C THR A 204 -15.54 -17.71 0.41
N TRP A 205 -14.49 -17.27 1.11
CA TRP A 205 -13.35 -18.14 1.44
C TRP A 205 -13.71 -19.24 2.44
N ILE A 206 -14.57 -18.95 3.43
CA ILE A 206 -15.03 -19.94 4.39
C ILE A 206 -15.85 -21.02 3.68
N ASN A 207 -16.85 -20.63 2.91
CA ASN A 207 -17.73 -21.55 2.18
C ASN A 207 -16.94 -22.44 1.20
N LYS A 208 -16.03 -21.84 0.42
CA LYS A 208 -15.17 -22.60 -0.48
C LYS A 208 -14.30 -23.62 0.23
N LYS A 209 -13.78 -23.28 1.41
CA LYS A 209 -12.99 -24.20 2.22
C LYS A 209 -13.82 -25.36 2.76
N GLU A 210 -15.05 -25.11 3.14
CA GLU A 210 -15.98 -26.13 3.60
C GLU A 210 -16.32 -27.10 2.46
N GLU A 211 -16.60 -26.60 1.24
CA GLU A 211 -16.82 -27.40 0.03
C GLU A 211 -15.62 -28.27 -0.32
N GLU A 212 -14.39 -27.70 -0.27
CA GLU A 212 -13.17 -28.46 -0.50
C GLU A 212 -12.92 -29.55 0.56
N GLN A 213 -13.24 -29.29 1.83
CA GLN A 213 -13.14 -30.29 2.88
C GLN A 213 -14.16 -31.42 2.68
N GLN A 214 -15.40 -31.08 2.36
CA GLN A 214 -16.45 -32.05 2.07
C GLN A 214 -16.08 -32.94 0.89
N SER A 215 -15.55 -32.34 -0.18
CA SER A 215 -15.08 -33.07 -1.36
C SER A 215 -13.91 -34.02 -1.06
N ARG A 216 -13.00 -33.62 -0.17
CA ARG A 216 -11.88 -34.48 0.27
C ARG A 216 -12.37 -35.64 1.12
N LEU A 217 -13.32 -35.40 2.02
CA LEU A 217 -13.93 -36.45 2.85
C LEU A 217 -14.69 -37.49 2.01
N THR A 218 -15.48 -37.02 1.04
CA THR A 218 -16.18 -37.91 0.08
C THR A 218 -15.20 -38.70 -0.78
N ALA A 219 -14.12 -38.08 -1.27
CA ALA A 219 -13.10 -38.76 -2.05
C ALA A 219 -12.32 -39.80 -1.22
N GLN A 220 -12.09 -39.55 0.07
CA GLN A 220 -11.49 -40.52 0.99
C GLN A 220 -12.44 -41.66 1.34
N CYS A 221 -13.74 -41.38 1.50
CA CYS A 221 -14.75 -42.38 1.73
C CYS A 221 -14.88 -43.35 0.52
N ASN A 222 -14.85 -42.81 -0.68
CA ASN A 222 -14.91 -43.60 -1.93
C ASN A 222 -13.62 -44.39 -2.22
N LYS A 223 -12.47 -44.04 -1.58
CA LYS A 223 -11.20 -44.78 -1.69
C LYS A 223 -11.02 -45.87 -0.66
N ARG A 224 -11.90 -46.01 0.32
CA ARG A 224 -11.93 -47.19 1.18
C ARG A 224 -12.47 -48.35 0.34
N LEU A 225 -11.57 -49.04 -0.34
CA LEU A 225 -11.84 -50.38 -0.81
C LEU A 225 -12.39 -51.19 0.36
N PRO A 226 -13.48 -51.97 0.16
CA PRO A 226 -13.91 -52.88 1.20
C PRO A 226 -12.68 -53.73 1.57
N ARG A 227 -12.33 -53.73 2.85
CA ARG A 227 -11.30 -54.63 3.35
C ARG A 227 -11.81 -56.02 3.05
N TYR A 228 -11.33 -56.60 1.95
CA TYR A 228 -11.44 -58.00 1.73
C TYR A 228 -10.53 -58.69 2.75
N ASP A 229 -11.09 -59.10 3.86
CA ASP A 229 -10.44 -60.03 4.78
C ASP A 229 -10.55 -61.41 4.13
N PRO A 230 -9.46 -62.01 3.64
CA PRO A 230 -9.50 -63.36 3.11
C PRO A 230 -10.09 -64.28 4.17
N PRO A 231 -11.00 -65.16 3.84
CA PRO A 231 -11.69 -65.99 4.81
C PRO A 231 -10.76 -66.82 5.68
N ASP A 232 -9.53 -67.03 5.24
CA ASP A 232 -8.56 -67.88 5.89
C ASP A 232 -7.60 -67.17 6.82
N ARG A 233 -7.71 -65.82 6.94
CA ARG A 233 -6.73 -65.04 7.77
C ARG A 233 -6.87 -65.27 9.24
N LEU A 234 -7.99 -65.76 9.74
CA LEU A 234 -8.26 -66.07 11.15
C LEU A 234 -9.01 -67.41 11.26
N THR A 235 -8.32 -68.50 10.95
CA THR A 235 -8.86 -69.87 10.99
C THR A 235 -8.84 -70.51 12.38
N THR A 236 -8.14 -69.88 13.34
CA THR A 236 -7.90 -70.42 14.70
C THR A 236 -8.55 -69.54 15.78
N ASP A 237 -8.34 -69.89 17.02
CA ASP A 237 -8.88 -69.20 18.23
C ASP A 237 -8.62 -67.70 18.31
N MET A 238 -7.73 -67.16 17.46
CA MET A 238 -7.48 -65.75 17.32
C MET A 238 -8.71 -64.91 16.94
N ARG A 239 -9.77 -65.52 16.39
CA ARG A 239 -11.04 -64.84 16.12
C ARG A 239 -11.84 -64.47 17.39
N LYS A 240 -11.49 -65.06 18.52
CA LYS A 240 -12.15 -64.83 19.79
C LYS A 240 -11.54 -63.70 20.63
N HIS A 241 -10.39 -63.12 20.18
CA HIS A 241 -9.77 -62.02 20.89
C HIS A 241 -10.40 -60.66 20.46
N SER A 242 -11.09 -60.07 21.37
CA SER A 242 -11.58 -58.66 21.20
C SER A 242 -10.65 -57.73 21.98
N ILE A 243 -10.22 -56.69 21.33
CA ILE A 243 -9.47 -55.59 21.97
C ILE A 243 -10.50 -54.69 22.64
N THR A 244 -10.56 -54.72 23.98
CA THR A 244 -11.37 -53.80 24.77
C THR A 244 -10.51 -52.63 25.23
N CYS A 245 -10.87 -51.41 24.86
CA CYS A 245 -10.27 -50.20 25.44
C CYS A 245 -10.92 -49.96 26.80
N ILE A 246 -10.16 -50.05 27.86
CA ILE A 246 -10.59 -49.66 29.22
C ILE A 246 -10.29 -48.15 29.32
N SER A 247 -11.30 -47.35 29.62
CA SER A 247 -11.18 -45.95 29.92
C SER A 247 -10.32 -45.72 31.16
N GLY A 248 -9.17 -45.07 31.02
CA GLY A 248 -8.25 -44.76 32.10
C GLY A 248 -6.90 -45.40 31.87
N ASN A 249 -5.92 -44.63 31.54
CA ASN A 249 -4.46 -44.91 31.44
C ASN A 249 -3.94 -45.84 30.32
N GLY A 250 -4.65 -46.00 29.21
CA GLY A 250 -4.01 -46.52 27.96
C GLY A 250 -3.36 -47.89 28.02
N ARG A 251 -3.69 -48.77 28.97
CA ARG A 251 -3.22 -50.15 29.01
C ARG A 251 -4.20 -51.08 28.34
N ILE A 252 -3.76 -51.73 27.31
CA ILE A 252 -4.48 -52.82 26.64
C ILE A 252 -4.25 -54.07 27.51
N GLN A 253 -5.35 -54.63 28.09
CA GLN A 253 -5.28 -55.99 28.66
C GLN A 253 -5.85 -56.94 27.63
N ASN A 254 -5.06 -57.94 27.29
CA ASN A 254 -5.55 -59.12 26.58
C ASN A 254 -6.25 -60.04 27.60
N PRO A 255 -7.43 -60.56 27.27
CA PRO A 255 -8.07 -61.56 28.10
C PRO A 255 -7.30 -62.88 28.09
#